data_50cbf43c0a84ac7a596431497660c3cc
#
_entry.id   50cbf43c0a84ac7a596431497660c3cc
#
_cell.length_a   1.000
_cell.length_b   1.000
_cell.length_c   1.000
_cell.angle_alpha   90.00
_cell.angle_beta   90.00
_cell.angle_gamma   90.00
#
_symmetry.space_group_name_H-M   'P 1'
#
loop_
_entity.id
_entity.type
_entity.pdbx_description
1 polymer ?
#
loop_
_entity_poly.entity_id
_entity_poly.type
_entity_poly.pdbx_seq_one_letter_code
_entity_poly.pdbx_strand_id
1 'polypeptide(L)'
;MFDLYSGNTPSRLNKSHFKGNVNWISSGELKQHYIYSSKEQISEEAAQSLKMLPVGTFVIAIYGLEAEGVRGTGSITKEPSTISQACMAFTSKGKVENEFLYSWYKKHGNVIGIKYAQGTKQQNLSYDILEKFKIAYPNAKEQGKLNKFISLLDERIATQNKIIEDLKKLNLRLLKMYLMINIQKDYNWIMLDHIFVD
;
A
#
# COMPACT_ATOMS: atom_id res chain seq x y z
N MET A 1 -21.61 -8.60 -10.03
CA MET A 1 -20.24 -8.55 -10.60
C MET A 1 -19.20 -8.84 -9.53
N PHE A 2 -19.30 -8.20 -8.36
CA PHE A 2 -18.50 -8.44 -7.17
C PHE A 2 -19.40 -8.74 -5.97
N ASP A 3 -18.91 -9.54 -5.03
CA ASP A 3 -19.41 -9.56 -3.67
C ASP A 3 -18.61 -8.52 -2.86
N LEU A 4 -19.35 -7.65 -2.15
CA LEU A 4 -18.79 -6.65 -1.28
C LEU A 4 -18.88 -7.13 0.17
N TYR A 5 -17.81 -6.92 0.92
CA TYR A 5 -17.77 -7.22 2.35
C TYR A 5 -17.10 -6.08 3.11
N SER A 6 -17.84 -5.48 4.04
CA SER A 6 -17.26 -4.54 5.02
C SER A 6 -16.67 -5.33 6.17
N GLY A 7 -15.44 -5.02 6.52
CA GLY A 7 -14.75 -5.70 7.61
C GLY A 7 -15.33 -5.39 9.00
N ASN A 8 -14.70 -5.97 10.01
CA ASN A 8 -15.07 -5.74 11.40
C ASN A 8 -13.80 -5.68 12.29
N THR A 9 -13.96 -5.16 13.50
CA THR A 9 -12.87 -5.02 14.46
C THR A 9 -13.18 -5.91 15.67
N PRO A 10 -12.30 -6.86 16.01
CA PRO A 10 -12.42 -7.62 17.25
C PRO A 10 -12.42 -6.70 18.47
N SER A 11 -13.02 -7.13 19.55
CA SER A 11 -13.07 -6.33 20.78
C SER A 11 -11.67 -5.96 21.26
N ARG A 12 -11.38 -4.67 21.33
CA ARG A 12 -10.11 -4.15 21.83
C ARG A 12 -9.96 -4.25 23.35
N LEU A 13 -11.07 -4.54 24.06
CA LEU A 13 -11.04 -4.81 25.51
C LEU A 13 -10.32 -6.12 25.80
N ASN A 14 -10.39 -7.10 24.91
CA ASN A 14 -9.64 -8.33 25.03
C ASN A 14 -8.30 -8.21 24.26
N LYS A 15 -7.23 -7.94 25.01
CA LYS A 15 -5.88 -7.78 24.45
C LYS A 15 -5.34 -9.06 23.79
N SER A 16 -5.86 -10.25 24.12
CA SER A 16 -5.46 -11.50 23.49
C SER A 16 -5.88 -11.58 22.02
N HIS A 17 -6.96 -10.87 21.63
CA HIS A 17 -7.43 -10.84 20.25
C HIS A 17 -6.38 -10.27 19.27
N PHE A 18 -5.47 -9.41 19.74
CA PHE A 18 -4.42 -8.79 18.94
C PHE A 18 -3.03 -9.39 19.20
N LYS A 19 -3.00 -10.65 19.63
CA LYS A 19 -1.79 -11.45 19.82
C LYS A 19 -1.92 -12.75 19.04
N GLY A 20 -1.63 -12.71 17.75
CA GLY A 20 -1.75 -13.87 16.87
C GLY A 20 -0.96 -13.70 15.60
N ASN A 21 -1.27 -14.50 14.60
CA ASN A 21 -0.59 -14.55 13.29
C ASN A 21 -1.54 -14.38 12.10
N VAL A 22 -2.83 -14.11 12.33
CA VAL A 22 -3.81 -13.88 11.29
C VAL A 22 -3.80 -12.41 10.89
N ASN A 23 -3.57 -12.12 9.62
CA ASN A 23 -3.57 -10.76 9.10
C ASN A 23 -4.92 -10.06 9.32
N TRP A 24 -4.87 -8.85 9.90
CA TRP A 24 -6.02 -7.98 10.07
C TRP A 24 -5.70 -6.59 9.50
N ILE A 25 -6.11 -6.36 8.26
CA ILE A 25 -5.72 -5.20 7.46
C ILE A 25 -6.55 -3.98 7.85
N SER A 26 -5.89 -2.87 8.16
CA SER A 26 -6.49 -1.56 8.40
C SER A 26 -6.40 -0.64 7.19
N SER A 27 -7.24 0.41 7.12
CA SER A 27 -7.30 1.33 5.98
C SER A 27 -5.99 2.06 5.72
N GLY A 28 -5.19 2.36 6.75
CA GLY A 28 -3.91 3.05 6.61
C GLY A 28 -2.78 2.22 5.98
N GLU A 29 -3.01 0.92 5.77
CA GLU A 29 -2.00 -0.01 5.22
C GLU A 29 -2.15 -0.21 3.71
N LEU A 30 -3.27 0.19 3.11
CA LEU A 30 -3.62 -0.04 1.71
C LEU A 30 -2.88 0.93 0.75
N LYS A 31 -1.56 1.02 0.88
CA LYS A 31 -0.72 1.98 0.13
C LYS A 31 0.01 1.36 -1.06
N GLN A 32 0.26 0.06 -1.01
CA GLN A 32 0.96 -0.69 -2.05
C GLN A 32 -0.03 -1.46 -2.92
N HIS A 33 0.39 -1.83 -4.14
CA HIS A 33 -0.42 -2.67 -5.02
C HIS A 33 -0.81 -3.98 -4.33
N TYR A 34 0.16 -4.65 -3.73
CA TYR A 34 -0.04 -5.90 -3.01
C TYR A 34 0.22 -5.73 -1.52
N ILE A 35 -0.57 -6.43 -0.70
CA ILE A 35 -0.36 -6.52 0.74
C ILE A 35 -0.12 -7.98 1.12
N TYR A 36 1.04 -8.23 1.77
CA TYR A 36 1.49 -9.55 2.18
C TYR A 36 1.27 -9.81 3.67
N SER A 37 1.30 -8.76 4.47
CA SER A 37 1.09 -8.85 5.92
C SER A 37 0.48 -7.55 6.42
N SER A 38 -0.18 -7.62 7.57
CA SER A 38 -0.71 -6.46 8.28
C SER A 38 0.18 -6.08 9.47
N LYS A 39 0.12 -4.82 9.89
CA LYS A 39 0.85 -4.33 11.06
C LYS A 39 0.35 -4.94 12.35
N GLU A 40 -0.97 -5.05 12.49
CA GLU A 40 -1.62 -5.76 13.58
C GLU A 40 -2.09 -7.11 13.06
N GLN A 41 -1.81 -8.15 13.84
CA GLN A 41 -2.29 -9.50 13.60
C GLN A 41 -3.20 -9.93 14.74
N ILE A 42 -4.22 -10.71 14.43
CA ILE A 42 -5.21 -11.18 15.39
C ILE A 42 -5.04 -12.67 15.66
N SER A 43 -5.58 -13.10 16.81
CA SER A 43 -5.62 -14.52 17.16
C SER A 43 -6.59 -15.29 16.25
N GLU A 44 -6.39 -16.59 16.12
CA GLU A 44 -7.31 -17.47 15.40
C GLU A 44 -8.73 -17.42 15.98
N GLU A 45 -8.85 -17.34 17.31
CA GLU A 45 -10.14 -17.18 18.00
C GLU A 45 -10.87 -15.91 17.54
N ALA A 46 -10.17 -14.76 17.51
CA ALA A 46 -10.74 -13.51 17.01
C ALA A 46 -11.10 -13.59 15.53
N ALA A 47 -10.30 -14.26 14.72
CA ALA A 47 -10.51 -14.43 13.30
C ALA A 47 -11.76 -15.29 12.97
N GLN A 48 -12.13 -16.24 13.82
CA GLN A 48 -13.33 -17.06 13.64
C GLN A 48 -14.63 -16.23 13.58
N SER A 49 -14.65 -15.08 14.25
CA SER A 49 -15.78 -14.15 14.21
C SER A 49 -15.80 -13.24 12.98
N LEU A 50 -14.77 -13.30 12.13
CA LEU A 50 -14.58 -12.46 10.95
C LEU A 50 -14.58 -13.30 9.67
N LYS A 51 -14.86 -12.66 8.54
CA LYS A 51 -14.73 -13.31 7.25
C LYS A 51 -13.26 -13.34 6.83
N MET A 52 -12.71 -14.53 6.67
CA MET A 52 -11.42 -14.74 6.02
C MET A 52 -11.55 -14.50 4.51
N LEU A 53 -10.78 -13.57 4.00
CA LEU A 53 -10.72 -13.23 2.58
C LEU A 53 -9.64 -14.08 1.90
N PRO A 54 -9.93 -14.64 0.71
CA PRO A 54 -8.95 -15.39 -0.04
C PRO A 54 -7.85 -14.48 -0.61
N VAL A 55 -6.73 -15.08 -0.97
CA VAL A 55 -5.68 -14.45 -1.77
C VAL A 55 -6.27 -13.87 -3.05
N GLY A 56 -5.78 -12.70 -3.48
CA GLY A 56 -6.25 -12.00 -4.67
C GLY A 56 -7.49 -11.14 -4.44
N THR A 57 -7.96 -10.97 -3.20
CA THR A 57 -9.08 -10.07 -2.90
C THR A 57 -8.62 -8.61 -2.98
N PHE A 58 -9.36 -7.80 -3.71
CA PHE A 58 -9.15 -6.35 -3.74
C PHE A 58 -9.83 -5.69 -2.55
N VAL A 59 -9.09 -4.87 -1.81
CA VAL A 59 -9.53 -4.18 -0.59
C VAL A 59 -9.28 -2.68 -0.72
N ILE A 60 -10.26 -1.85 -0.37
CA ILE A 60 -10.15 -0.38 -0.36
C ILE A 60 -10.39 0.19 1.04
N ALA A 61 -9.84 1.38 1.28
CA ALA A 61 -10.20 2.19 2.43
C ALA A 61 -11.57 2.85 2.21
N ILE A 62 -12.45 2.75 3.22
CA ILE A 62 -13.79 3.35 3.17
C ILE A 62 -14.06 4.35 4.31
N TYR A 63 -13.24 4.36 5.37
CA TYR A 63 -13.35 5.29 6.49
C TYR A 63 -12.08 6.13 6.65
N GLY A 64 -12.26 7.36 7.16
CA GLY A 64 -11.16 8.27 7.40
C GLY A 64 -10.58 8.86 6.11
N LEU A 65 -11.40 9.03 5.09
CA LEU A 65 -10.97 9.46 3.75
C LEU A 65 -10.52 10.92 3.69
N GLU A 66 -10.74 11.70 4.74
CA GLU A 66 -10.20 13.05 4.91
C GLU A 66 -8.70 13.04 5.20
N ALA A 67 -8.18 11.94 5.78
CA ALA A 67 -6.76 11.84 6.10
C ALA A 67 -5.91 11.74 4.83
N GLU A 68 -4.77 12.42 4.87
CA GLU A 68 -3.82 12.44 3.75
C GLU A 68 -3.32 11.01 3.42
N GLY A 69 -3.36 10.67 2.14
CA GLY A 69 -2.91 9.38 1.63
C GLY A 69 -3.81 8.18 1.99
N VAL A 70 -5.07 8.40 2.41
CA VAL A 70 -6.07 7.34 2.63
C VAL A 70 -7.08 7.28 1.50
N ARG A 71 -7.53 8.44 1.01
CA ARG A 71 -8.53 8.51 -0.07
C ARG A 71 -8.02 7.90 -1.35
N GLY A 72 -8.83 7.03 -1.96
CA GLY A 72 -8.49 6.35 -3.21
C GLY A 72 -7.42 5.26 -3.07
N THR A 73 -7.11 4.85 -1.84
CA THR A 73 -6.17 3.75 -1.59
C THR A 73 -6.84 2.40 -1.64
N GLY A 74 -6.09 1.41 -2.07
CA GLY A 74 -6.52 0.02 -2.12
C GLY A 74 -5.35 -0.90 -2.44
N SER A 75 -5.49 -2.17 -2.08
CA SER A 75 -4.47 -3.20 -2.27
C SER A 75 -5.11 -4.54 -2.59
N ILE A 76 -4.36 -5.44 -3.21
CA ILE A 76 -4.75 -6.83 -3.45
C ILE A 76 -4.02 -7.71 -2.43
N THR A 77 -4.76 -8.57 -1.73
CA THR A 77 -4.19 -9.49 -0.74
C THR A 77 -3.33 -10.56 -1.40
N LYS A 78 -2.15 -10.83 -0.86
CA LYS A 78 -1.27 -11.95 -1.26
C LYS A 78 -1.26 -13.08 -0.25
N GLU A 79 -1.87 -12.87 0.92
CA GLU A 79 -2.10 -13.89 1.94
C GLU A 79 -3.55 -13.87 2.38
N PRO A 80 -4.11 -14.98 2.88
CA PRO A 80 -5.43 -14.98 3.50
C PRO A 80 -5.46 -13.95 4.62
N SER A 81 -6.49 -13.11 4.64
CA SER A 81 -6.52 -11.95 5.54
C SER A 81 -7.93 -11.63 5.99
N THR A 82 -8.06 -11.06 7.17
CA THR A 82 -9.25 -10.36 7.61
C THR A 82 -9.05 -8.84 7.45
N ILE A 83 -10.12 -8.08 7.49
CA ILE A 83 -10.08 -6.63 7.33
C ILE A 83 -10.85 -5.91 8.43
N SER A 84 -10.40 -4.71 8.76
CA SER A 84 -11.08 -3.83 9.72
C SER A 84 -12.37 -3.24 9.14
N GLN A 85 -13.24 -2.73 9.99
CA GLN A 85 -14.46 -2.01 9.60
C GLN A 85 -14.18 -0.77 8.73
N ALA A 86 -12.93 -0.28 8.70
CA ALA A 86 -12.54 0.85 7.85
C ALA A 86 -12.20 0.44 6.40
N CYS A 87 -12.37 -0.84 6.07
CA CYS A 87 -12.04 -1.43 4.78
C CYS A 87 -13.28 -2.10 4.14
N MET A 88 -13.30 -2.11 2.80
CA MET A 88 -14.25 -2.85 1.99
C MET A 88 -13.50 -3.79 1.05
N ALA A 89 -13.88 -5.06 1.07
CA ALA A 89 -13.36 -6.08 0.16
C ALA A 89 -14.28 -6.29 -1.04
N PHE A 90 -13.66 -6.55 -2.19
CA PHE A 90 -14.33 -6.89 -3.44
C PHE A 90 -13.86 -8.27 -3.89
N THR A 91 -14.76 -9.24 -3.88
CA THR A 91 -14.49 -10.58 -4.39
C THR A 91 -15.14 -10.72 -5.77
N SER A 92 -14.33 -10.99 -6.79
CA SER A 92 -14.82 -11.12 -8.17
C SER A 92 -15.72 -12.34 -8.34
N LYS A 93 -16.80 -12.18 -9.10
CA LYS A 93 -17.67 -13.28 -9.60
C LYS A 93 -17.28 -13.74 -11.02
N GLY A 94 -16.03 -13.51 -11.42
CA GLY A 94 -15.46 -14.03 -12.67
C GLY A 94 -15.60 -13.14 -13.91
N LYS A 95 -16.41 -12.07 -13.88
CA LYS A 95 -16.56 -11.16 -15.05
C LYS A 95 -15.50 -10.08 -15.13
N VAL A 96 -15.03 -9.61 -13.97
CA VAL A 96 -14.03 -8.58 -13.86
C VAL A 96 -12.94 -9.06 -12.91
N GLU A 97 -11.70 -9.01 -13.35
CA GLU A 97 -10.54 -9.40 -12.54
C GLU A 97 -10.25 -8.33 -11.49
N ASN A 98 -9.82 -8.74 -10.30
CA ASN A 98 -9.47 -7.82 -9.22
C ASN A 98 -8.28 -6.92 -9.58
N GLU A 99 -7.34 -7.39 -10.39
CA GLU A 99 -6.23 -6.60 -10.93
C GLU A 99 -6.73 -5.46 -11.84
N PHE A 100 -7.73 -5.74 -12.68
CA PHE A 100 -8.36 -4.69 -13.49
C PHE A 100 -9.11 -3.68 -12.61
N LEU A 101 -9.87 -4.16 -11.60
CA LEU A 101 -10.58 -3.30 -10.68
C LEU A 101 -9.62 -2.41 -9.86
N TYR A 102 -8.50 -2.96 -9.41
CA TYR A 102 -7.45 -2.20 -8.74
C TYR A 102 -6.95 -1.04 -9.62
N SER A 103 -6.55 -1.34 -10.86
CA SER A 103 -6.04 -0.33 -11.81
C SER A 103 -7.09 0.74 -12.10
N TRP A 104 -8.35 0.34 -12.28
CA TRP A 104 -9.47 1.25 -12.46
C TRP A 104 -9.66 2.15 -11.22
N TYR A 105 -9.60 1.57 -10.03
CA TYR A 105 -9.78 2.30 -8.76
C TYR A 105 -8.62 3.25 -8.48
N LYS A 106 -7.39 2.90 -8.81
CA LYS A 106 -6.23 3.80 -8.71
C LYS A 106 -6.45 5.10 -9.51
N LYS A 107 -7.10 5.01 -10.65
CA LYS A 107 -7.45 6.18 -11.47
C LYS A 107 -8.63 6.98 -10.92
N HIS A 108 -9.65 6.31 -10.39
CA HIS A 108 -10.94 6.94 -10.08
C HIS A 108 -11.20 7.10 -8.58
N GLY A 109 -10.55 6.34 -7.72
CA GLY A 109 -10.87 6.24 -6.29
C GLY A 109 -10.77 7.54 -5.53
N ASN A 110 -9.79 8.40 -5.86
CA ASN A 110 -9.70 9.72 -5.24
C ASN A 110 -10.90 10.60 -5.59
N VAL A 111 -11.29 10.66 -6.84
CA VAL A 111 -12.47 11.42 -7.32
C VAL A 111 -13.76 10.85 -6.72
N ILE A 112 -13.86 9.52 -6.62
CA ILE A 112 -14.98 8.85 -5.96
C ILE A 112 -15.06 9.28 -4.50
N GLY A 113 -13.97 9.27 -3.77
CA GLY A 113 -13.92 9.71 -2.38
C GLY A 113 -14.31 11.17 -2.21
N ILE A 114 -13.84 12.07 -3.07
CA ILE A 114 -14.21 13.49 -3.02
C ILE A 114 -15.71 13.68 -3.27
N LYS A 115 -16.26 12.98 -4.26
CA LYS A 115 -17.62 13.21 -4.74
C LYS A 115 -18.70 12.55 -3.90
N TYR A 116 -18.39 11.37 -3.34
CA TYR A 116 -19.41 10.51 -2.74
C TYR A 116 -19.19 10.17 -1.28
N ALA A 117 -18.01 10.49 -0.69
CA ALA A 117 -17.82 10.29 0.73
C ALA A 117 -18.72 11.24 1.53
N GLN A 118 -19.31 10.72 2.60
CA GLN A 118 -20.21 11.42 3.49
C GLN A 118 -19.56 11.71 4.84
N GLY A 119 -19.96 12.78 5.48
CA GLY A 119 -19.46 13.20 6.78
C GLY A 119 -18.58 14.44 6.71
N THR A 120 -18.70 15.30 7.75
CA THR A 120 -17.98 16.59 7.82
C THR A 120 -16.62 16.44 8.54
N LYS A 121 -16.58 15.66 9.62
CA LYS A 121 -15.35 15.43 10.41
C LYS A 121 -14.63 14.15 9.99
N GLN A 122 -15.38 13.10 9.69
CA GLN A 122 -14.87 11.82 9.20
C GLN A 122 -15.61 11.47 7.90
N GLN A 123 -14.87 11.39 6.81
CA GLN A 123 -15.44 11.10 5.49
C GLN A 123 -15.41 9.59 5.22
N ASN A 124 -16.59 9.05 4.88
CA ASN A 124 -16.78 7.62 4.71
C ASN A 124 -17.54 7.31 3.42
N LEU A 125 -17.14 6.23 2.75
CA LEU A 125 -17.89 5.61 1.65
C LEU A 125 -18.73 4.47 2.20
N SER A 126 -20.05 4.56 2.06
CA SER A 126 -20.95 3.50 2.51
C SER A 126 -21.05 2.36 1.49
N TYR A 127 -21.46 1.17 1.98
CA TYR A 127 -21.77 0.02 1.15
C TYR A 127 -22.78 0.38 0.04
N ASP A 128 -23.88 1.05 0.38
CA ASP A 128 -24.95 1.43 -0.54
C ASP A 128 -24.49 2.34 -1.68
N ILE A 129 -23.48 3.16 -1.42
CA ILE A 129 -22.85 3.98 -2.45
C ILE A 129 -22.04 3.11 -3.40
N LEU A 130 -21.19 2.25 -2.85
CA LEU A 130 -20.27 1.40 -3.63
C LEU A 130 -21.04 0.36 -4.47
N GLU A 131 -22.10 -0.21 -3.94
CA GLU A 131 -22.93 -1.18 -4.65
C GLU A 131 -23.56 -0.62 -5.94
N LYS A 132 -23.89 0.68 -5.93
CA LYS A 132 -24.54 1.37 -7.07
C LYS A 132 -23.55 1.81 -8.16
N PHE A 133 -22.25 1.71 -7.92
CA PHE A 133 -21.27 2.11 -8.92
C PHE A 133 -21.32 1.23 -10.17
N LYS A 134 -21.35 1.90 -11.32
CA LYS A 134 -21.25 1.26 -12.62
C LYS A 134 -19.86 1.47 -13.17
N ILE A 135 -19.20 0.39 -13.55
CA ILE A 135 -17.90 0.42 -14.20
C ILE A 135 -18.03 -0.15 -15.62
N ALA A 136 -17.40 0.50 -16.58
CA ALA A 136 -17.17 -0.07 -17.90
C ALA A 136 -15.92 -0.94 -17.84
N TYR A 137 -15.98 -2.13 -18.41
CA TYR A 137 -14.86 -3.08 -18.42
C TYR A 137 -14.81 -3.82 -19.77
N PRO A 138 -13.63 -4.14 -20.28
CA PRO A 138 -13.44 -4.91 -21.47
C PRO A 138 -13.67 -6.40 -21.22
N ASN A 139 -13.66 -7.21 -22.27
CA ASN A 139 -13.75 -8.66 -22.11
C ASN A 139 -12.52 -9.24 -21.36
N ALA A 140 -12.61 -10.49 -20.86
CA ALA A 140 -11.58 -11.10 -20.04
C ALA A 140 -10.19 -11.15 -20.73
N LYS A 141 -10.16 -11.42 -22.04
CA LYS A 141 -8.90 -11.46 -22.80
C LYS A 141 -8.22 -10.09 -22.85
N GLU A 142 -8.98 -9.04 -22.99
CA GLU A 142 -8.47 -7.66 -22.96
C GLU A 142 -8.06 -7.24 -21.57
N GLN A 143 -8.82 -7.61 -20.53
CA GLN A 143 -8.42 -7.39 -19.13
C GLN A 143 -7.04 -8.01 -18.86
N GLY A 144 -6.84 -9.28 -19.23
CA GLY A 144 -5.56 -9.97 -19.06
C GLY A 144 -4.39 -9.28 -19.79
N LYS A 145 -4.63 -8.74 -21.00
CA LYS A 145 -3.60 -7.96 -21.71
C LYS A 145 -3.27 -6.66 -21.01
N LEU A 146 -4.30 -5.93 -20.53
CA LEU A 146 -4.12 -4.66 -19.81
C LEU A 146 -3.39 -4.90 -18.48
N ASN A 147 -3.79 -5.90 -17.71
CA ASN A 147 -3.16 -6.24 -16.45
C ASN A 147 -1.68 -6.59 -16.64
N LYS A 148 -1.36 -7.42 -17.66
CA LYS A 148 0.03 -7.75 -18.00
C LYS A 148 0.84 -6.51 -18.40
N PHE A 149 0.26 -5.63 -19.21
CA PHE A 149 0.93 -4.40 -19.64
C PHE A 149 1.23 -3.47 -18.46
N ILE A 150 0.25 -3.26 -17.57
CA ILE A 150 0.41 -2.44 -16.35
C ILE A 150 1.47 -3.05 -15.43
N SER A 151 1.41 -4.37 -15.20
CA SER A 151 2.41 -5.06 -14.36
C SER A 151 3.84 -4.87 -14.89
N LEU A 152 4.05 -4.98 -16.21
CA LEU A 152 5.36 -4.74 -16.82
C LEU A 152 5.85 -3.30 -16.64
N LEU A 153 4.94 -2.32 -16.70
CA LEU A 153 5.28 -0.92 -16.42
C LEU A 153 5.66 -0.72 -14.95
N ASP A 154 4.90 -1.28 -14.02
CA ASP A 154 5.18 -1.19 -12.59
C ASP A 154 6.52 -1.84 -12.22
N GLU A 155 6.84 -3.02 -12.78
CA GLU A 155 8.14 -3.69 -12.62
C GLU A 155 9.28 -2.82 -13.15
N ARG A 156 9.09 -2.18 -14.30
CA ARG A 156 10.09 -1.28 -14.87
C ARG A 156 10.31 -0.05 -14.00
N ILE A 157 9.23 0.57 -13.50
CA ILE A 157 9.30 1.71 -12.58
C ILE A 157 10.01 1.31 -11.28
N ALA A 158 9.68 0.17 -10.68
CA ALA A 158 10.33 -0.34 -9.48
C ALA A 158 11.83 -0.56 -9.70
N THR A 159 12.22 -1.15 -10.84
CA THR A 159 13.62 -1.35 -11.22
C THR A 159 14.37 -0.03 -11.37
N GLN A 160 13.78 0.96 -12.05
CA GLN A 160 14.39 2.28 -12.22
C GLN A 160 14.56 2.99 -10.87
N ASN A 161 13.57 2.92 -9.99
CA ASN A 161 13.65 3.52 -8.66
C ASN A 161 14.78 2.89 -7.83
N LYS A 162 14.96 1.57 -7.91
CA LYS A 162 16.08 0.88 -7.25
C LYS A 162 17.43 1.35 -7.79
N ILE A 163 17.58 1.49 -9.11
CA ILE A 163 18.81 2.01 -9.73
C ILE A 163 19.10 3.43 -9.23
N ILE A 164 18.07 4.29 -9.17
CA ILE A 164 18.23 5.66 -8.67
C ILE A 164 18.68 5.67 -7.21
N GLU A 165 18.11 4.83 -6.36
CA GLU A 165 18.53 4.70 -4.96
C GLU A 165 19.99 4.23 -4.82
N ASP A 166 20.38 3.24 -5.60
CA ASP A 166 21.74 2.71 -5.58
C ASP A 166 22.77 3.74 -6.07
N LEU A 167 22.43 4.52 -7.11
CA LEU A 167 23.24 5.63 -7.58
C LEU A 167 23.36 6.74 -6.53
N LYS A 168 22.30 7.08 -5.81
CA LYS A 168 22.35 8.05 -4.69
C LYS A 168 23.27 7.57 -3.58
N LYS A 169 23.22 6.28 -3.22
CA LYS A 169 24.11 5.70 -2.20
C LYS A 169 25.56 5.72 -2.66
N LEU A 170 25.84 5.40 -3.93
CA LEU A 170 27.17 5.45 -4.52
C LEU A 170 27.73 6.87 -4.50
N ASN A 171 26.94 7.86 -4.94
CA ASN A 171 27.33 9.25 -4.94
C ASN A 171 27.68 9.74 -3.52
N LEU A 172 26.89 9.39 -2.52
CA LEU A 172 27.17 9.73 -1.13
C LEU A 172 28.48 9.09 -0.63
N ARG A 173 28.78 7.86 -1.01
CA ARG A 173 30.06 7.19 -0.68
C ARG A 173 31.24 7.90 -1.34
N LEU A 174 31.13 8.25 -2.61
CA LEU A 174 32.18 8.99 -3.33
C LEU A 174 32.42 10.37 -2.70
N LEU A 175 31.37 11.09 -2.33
CA LEU A 175 31.49 12.38 -1.67
C LEU A 175 32.20 12.26 -0.31
N LYS A 176 31.85 11.25 0.50
CA LYS A 176 32.57 10.98 1.76
C LYS A 176 34.05 10.66 1.54
N MET A 177 34.37 9.83 0.55
CA MET A 177 35.77 9.54 0.20
C MET A 177 36.51 10.80 -0.23
N TYR A 178 35.92 11.63 -1.08
CA TYR A 178 36.53 12.90 -1.52
C TYR A 178 36.82 13.84 -0.35
N LEU A 179 35.88 13.99 0.58
CA LEU A 179 36.05 14.79 1.79
C LEU A 179 37.15 14.23 2.68
N MET A 180 37.20 12.90 2.89
CA MET A 180 38.28 12.29 3.70
C MET A 180 39.67 12.52 3.08
N ILE A 181 39.79 12.38 1.76
CA ILE A 181 41.09 12.62 1.05
C ILE A 181 41.52 14.07 1.20
N ASN A 182 40.61 15.04 1.10
CA ASN A 182 40.94 16.45 1.25
C ASN A 182 41.33 16.81 2.71
N ILE A 183 40.57 16.30 3.69
CA ILE A 183 40.92 16.47 5.09
C ILE A 183 42.32 15.88 5.38
N GLN A 184 42.63 14.70 4.85
CA GLN A 184 43.95 14.07 5.01
C GLN A 184 45.09 14.92 4.38
N LYS A 185 44.82 15.55 3.23
CA LYS A 185 45.78 16.47 2.61
C LYS A 185 46.01 17.69 3.47
N ASP A 186 44.96 18.32 4.00
CA ASP A 186 45.07 19.50 4.86
C ASP A 186 45.82 19.16 6.14
N TYR A 187 45.59 18.02 6.76
CA TYR A 187 46.37 17.56 7.92
C TYR A 187 47.85 17.36 7.59
N ASN A 188 48.17 16.82 6.42
CA ASN A 188 49.57 16.64 6.02
C ASN A 188 50.29 17.98 5.77
N TRP A 189 49.61 18.98 5.26
CA TRP A 189 50.16 20.35 5.13
C TRP A 189 50.40 21.00 6.50
N ILE A 190 49.47 20.90 7.41
CA ILE A 190 49.59 21.44 8.78
C ILE A 190 50.77 20.76 9.52
N MET A 191 51.00 19.48 9.37
CA MET A 191 52.15 18.77 9.96
C MET A 191 53.48 19.16 9.33
N LEU A 192 53.52 19.48 8.03
CA LEU A 192 54.73 19.97 7.36
C LEU A 192 55.07 21.40 7.77
N ASP A 193 54.08 22.27 7.94
CA ASP A 193 54.33 23.64 8.45
C ASP A 193 54.91 23.65 9.88
N HIS A 194 54.59 22.70 10.73
CA HIS A 194 55.18 22.53 12.06
C HIS A 194 56.59 21.95 12.06
N ILE A 195 57.05 21.33 10.96
CA ILE A 195 58.38 20.73 10.84
C ILE A 195 59.40 21.77 10.30
N PHE A 196 58.94 22.83 9.64
CA PHE A 196 59.82 23.86 9.03
C PHE A 196 59.87 25.21 9.78
N VAL A 197 59.36 25.28 11.02
CA VAL A 197 59.37 26.49 11.87
C VAL A 197 60.28 26.35 13.09
N ASP A 198 61.34 25.53 13.01
CA ASP A 198 62.48 25.55 13.99
C ASP A 198 63.78 25.85 13.31
#